data_baf9a2b8f50f90f158c5459b6fa81978
#
_entry.id   baf9a2b8f50f90f158c5459b6fa81978
#
_cell.length_a   1.000
_cell.length_b   1.000
_cell.length_c   1.000
_cell.angle_alpha   90.00
_cell.angle_beta   90.00
_cell.angle_gamma   90.00
#
_symmetry.space_group_name_H-M   'P 1'
#
loop_
_entity.id
_entity.type
_entity.pdbx_description
1 polymer ?
#
loop_
_entity_poly.entity_id
_entity_poly.type
_entity_poly.pdbx_seq_one_letter_code
_entity_poly.pdbx_strand_id
1 'polypeptide(L)'
;MGAAKKKDAKDADEESVGEESSSGELRPEGNDAEVFAQSTDNMSFNARHPQPPAYIKVRSRFKARRDFDRLFLAQELTPSALPPKLERRDTFNKLKRKGSTQAPDGNTVWAMEFSRDGKYLATAGADMVVRVWSVLTSMDDRHQLERQESRENEAHGGGDHAEHLSAPVFHSKPLREYHGHTATVLDLSWSKNNFLLSSSMDKTVRLWHVSRSDSILTFNHSDHVPSIAFHPKDDRFFLAGSLDSRLRLWSIATKSVAYMVQVPDMITAVAFTPDGKHAMAGCLSGLCTFYETEGLKYQSQINVRSSRGQNAKASKITGIRSHYGPCGDIKVLITSNDSRIRLYNFRDKSLELKFRGGENNYSQIRATVSDDAKYVVCGSEDRMAYLWSLDHPQNDKHDKRDKIPVEMFEAHNTIATVVCIAPTKTRQHLSKSEDPVYDMCNPPPVMLLSRAERQGSRGSGMPDSPDVEIKINQSKDTLAHAARSVHKSGHIIISRLFGQD
;
A
#
# COMPACT_ATOMS: atom_id res chain seq x y z
N MET A 1 17.69 37.87 51.18
CA MET A 1 17.10 37.26 52.39
C MET A 1 16.55 35.93 51.95
N GLY A 2 17.18 34.86 52.09
CA GLY A 2 17.54 34.00 53.21
C GLY A 2 16.55 32.85 53.25
N ALA A 3 16.84 31.62 53.36
CA ALA A 3 17.96 30.72 53.61
C ALA A 3 17.42 29.29 53.42
N ALA A 4 18.00 28.41 52.73
CA ALA A 4 18.76 27.22 53.05
C ALA A 4 18.52 26.50 54.39
N LYS A 5 18.32 25.14 54.31
CA LYS A 5 18.86 24.06 55.17
C LYS A 5 18.33 22.72 54.68
N LYS A 6 19.05 21.81 54.16
CA LYS A 6 20.07 20.83 54.61
C LYS A 6 19.75 20.11 55.91
N LYS A 7 19.67 18.76 55.87
CA LYS A 7 20.40 17.74 56.63
C LYS A 7 19.76 16.39 56.39
N ASP A 8 20.41 15.41 55.84
CA ASP A 8 21.46 14.45 56.35
C ASP A 8 20.84 13.31 57.17
N ALA A 9 20.92 12.14 56.60
CA ALA A 9 21.69 10.93 56.92
C ALA A 9 21.34 10.13 58.17
N LYS A 10 21.17 8.84 58.06
CA LYS A 10 22.01 7.73 58.53
C LYS A 10 21.17 6.46 58.72
N ASP A 11 21.66 5.43 58.10
CA ASP A 11 22.14 4.12 58.55
C ASP A 11 21.47 3.41 59.72
N ALA A 12 21.08 2.15 59.57
CA ALA A 12 21.74 1.02 60.14
C ALA A 12 20.89 -0.25 60.06
N ASP A 13 21.55 -1.31 59.71
CA ASP A 13 21.31 -2.72 59.80
C ASP A 13 20.47 -3.21 60.98
N GLU A 14 19.74 -4.34 60.76
CA GLU A 14 19.91 -5.55 61.60
C GLU A 14 19.09 -6.72 61.06
N GLU A 15 19.72 -7.84 60.97
CA GLU A 15 19.24 -9.18 60.78
C GLU A 15 18.27 -9.62 61.90
N SER A 16 17.27 -10.42 61.56
CA SER A 16 16.91 -11.53 62.44
C SER A 16 16.15 -12.65 61.71
N VAL A 17 16.65 -13.82 61.92
CA VAL A 17 16.25 -15.17 61.61
C VAL A 17 14.99 -15.54 62.42
N GLY A 18 14.11 -16.35 61.83
CA GLY A 18 13.01 -17.00 62.59
C GLY A 18 12.01 -17.75 61.72
N GLU A 19 12.27 -18.96 61.44
CA GLU A 19 11.57 -20.23 61.61
C GLU A 19 10.10 -20.39 61.17
N GLU A 20 9.96 -21.29 60.23
CA GLU A 20 9.04 -22.41 60.00
C GLU A 20 7.59 -22.33 60.53
N SER A 21 6.67 -22.49 59.59
CA SER A 21 5.60 -23.49 59.77
C SER A 21 5.06 -23.99 58.41
N SER A 22 5.23 -25.26 58.23
CA SER A 22 4.73 -26.08 57.14
C SER A 22 3.21 -26.16 57.11
N SER A 23 2.63 -25.93 55.93
CA SER A 23 1.39 -26.62 55.57
C SER A 23 1.51 -27.08 54.12
N GLY A 24 1.73 -28.37 53.97
CA GLY A 24 1.84 -29.03 52.66
C GLY A 24 0.47 -29.08 51.97
N GLU A 25 0.36 -28.41 50.85
CA GLU A 25 -0.58 -28.77 49.80
C GLU A 25 0.15 -29.61 48.75
N LEU A 26 -0.19 -30.89 48.75
CA LEU A 26 0.18 -31.83 47.70
C LEU A 26 -0.36 -31.34 46.38
N ARG A 27 0.52 -30.78 45.53
CA ARG A 27 0.24 -30.63 44.10
C ARG A 27 0.27 -32.02 43.46
N PRO A 28 -0.73 -32.39 42.64
CA PRO A 28 -0.66 -33.63 41.89
C PRO A 28 0.50 -33.53 40.89
N GLU A 29 1.47 -34.40 41.03
CA GLU A 29 2.48 -34.69 40.01
C GLU A 29 1.77 -35.37 38.83
N GLY A 30 1.40 -34.56 37.84
CA GLY A 30 0.99 -35.11 36.56
C GLY A 30 2.21 -35.23 35.65
N ASN A 31 2.35 -36.38 34.98
CA ASN A 31 3.36 -36.64 33.96
C ASN A 31 3.38 -35.68 32.76
N ASP A 32 2.52 -34.65 32.77
CA ASP A 32 2.39 -33.64 31.72
C ASP A 32 3.31 -32.44 31.92
N ALA A 33 4.01 -32.33 33.05
CA ALA A 33 4.90 -31.17 33.31
C ALA A 33 6.21 -31.22 32.52
N GLU A 34 6.63 -32.39 32.03
CA GLU A 34 7.85 -32.52 31.21
C GLU A 34 7.69 -32.00 29.76
N VAL A 35 6.45 -31.93 29.26
CA VAL A 35 6.20 -31.43 27.89
C VAL A 35 6.44 -29.93 27.79
N PHE A 36 6.36 -29.19 28.88
CA PHE A 36 6.60 -27.76 28.92
C PHE A 36 7.98 -27.34 29.42
N ALA A 37 8.79 -28.29 29.84
CA ALA A 37 10.15 -28.04 30.35
C ALA A 37 11.24 -28.22 29.29
N GLN A 38 10.91 -28.56 28.04
CA GLN A 38 11.88 -28.51 26.95
C GLN A 38 12.20 -27.06 26.65
N SER A 39 13.46 -26.68 26.83
CA SER A 39 13.96 -25.38 26.46
C SER A 39 13.62 -25.12 24.98
N THR A 40 13.02 -23.99 24.71
CA THR A 40 12.61 -23.56 23.36
C THR A 40 13.81 -23.36 22.41
N ASP A 41 15.02 -23.54 22.90
CA ASP A 41 16.28 -23.32 22.15
C ASP A 41 16.64 -24.47 21.19
N ASN A 42 15.91 -25.59 21.21
CA ASN A 42 16.16 -26.77 20.35
C ASN A 42 14.92 -27.18 19.54
N MET A 43 14.02 -26.25 19.21
CA MET A 43 13.03 -26.56 18.18
C MET A 43 13.74 -26.64 16.84
N SER A 44 14.21 -27.85 16.49
CA SER A 44 14.60 -28.15 15.12
C SER A 44 13.48 -27.72 14.19
N PHE A 45 13.84 -26.95 13.16
CA PHE A 45 12.98 -26.47 12.09
C PHE A 45 12.00 -27.59 11.67
N ASN A 46 10.74 -27.39 11.95
CA ASN A 46 9.69 -28.24 11.43
C ASN A 46 9.14 -27.54 10.18
N ALA A 47 9.41 -28.11 9.01
CA ALA A 47 8.98 -27.57 7.72
C ALA A 47 7.45 -27.29 7.63
N ARG A 48 6.66 -27.88 8.56
CA ARG A 48 5.22 -27.61 8.67
C ARG A 48 4.87 -26.33 9.41
N HIS A 49 5.81 -25.73 10.14
CA HIS A 49 5.60 -24.48 10.88
C HIS A 49 6.81 -23.57 10.69
N PRO A 50 6.92 -22.87 9.56
CA PRO A 50 8.00 -21.93 9.33
C PRO A 50 8.00 -20.86 10.43
N GLN A 51 9.20 -20.41 10.81
CA GLN A 51 9.30 -19.33 11.79
C GLN A 51 8.53 -18.09 11.31
N PRO A 52 7.85 -17.39 12.23
CA PRO A 52 7.11 -16.20 11.86
C PRO A 52 8.06 -15.15 11.25
N PRO A 53 7.61 -14.37 10.24
CA PRO A 53 8.44 -13.35 9.62
C PRO A 53 8.77 -12.24 10.62
N ALA A 54 9.87 -11.52 10.36
CA ALA A 54 10.20 -10.32 11.11
C ALA A 54 9.15 -9.23 10.86
N TYR A 55 8.31 -8.96 11.87
CA TYR A 55 7.25 -7.95 11.74
C TYR A 55 7.77 -6.52 11.82
N ILE A 56 7.29 -5.67 10.93
CA ILE A 56 7.55 -4.24 10.91
C ILE A 56 6.81 -3.57 12.06
N LYS A 57 7.47 -2.68 12.80
CA LYS A 57 6.88 -1.95 13.91
C LYS A 57 5.87 -0.91 13.43
N VAL A 58 4.58 -1.17 13.63
CA VAL A 58 3.51 -0.22 13.33
C VAL A 58 3.24 0.66 14.55
N ARG A 59 3.13 1.97 14.34
CA ARG A 59 2.72 2.97 15.34
C ARG A 59 1.29 3.40 15.05
N SER A 60 0.50 3.69 16.08
CA SER A 60 -0.88 4.19 15.93
C SER A 60 -1.08 5.47 16.70
N ARG A 61 -1.94 6.36 16.20
CA ARG A 61 -2.43 7.55 16.90
C ARG A 61 -3.95 7.60 16.82
N PHE A 62 -4.58 8.00 17.91
CA PHE A 62 -6.05 8.12 18.05
C PHE A 62 -6.81 6.79 17.86
N LYS A 63 -6.17 5.66 18.16
CA LYS A 63 -6.71 4.32 18.00
C LYS A 63 -6.18 3.41 19.10
N ALA A 64 -7.08 2.70 19.79
CA ALA A 64 -6.70 1.79 20.86
C ALA A 64 -6.14 0.47 20.32
N ARG A 65 -6.73 -0.06 19.25
CA ARG A 65 -6.32 -1.31 18.60
C ARG A 65 -5.82 -1.03 17.19
N ARG A 66 -4.71 -1.67 16.78
CA ARG A 66 -4.17 -1.60 15.43
C ARG A 66 -4.94 -2.54 14.52
N ASP A 67 -5.15 -2.15 13.26
CA ASP A 67 -5.68 -3.04 12.22
C ASP A 67 -4.55 -3.77 11.49
N PHE A 68 -3.35 -3.15 11.43
CA PHE A 68 -2.18 -3.65 10.70
C PHE A 68 -1.03 -3.90 11.68
N ASP A 69 -1.19 -4.84 12.62
CA ASP A 69 -0.18 -5.17 13.64
C ASP A 69 0.86 -6.20 13.16
N ARG A 70 0.56 -6.92 12.07
CA ARG A 70 1.39 -8.01 11.52
C ARG A 70 1.86 -7.72 10.09
N LEU A 71 2.49 -6.56 9.90
CA LEU A 71 3.12 -6.24 8.63
C LEU A 71 4.54 -6.78 8.58
N PHE A 72 4.93 -7.34 7.45
CA PHE A 72 6.30 -7.79 7.18
C PHE A 72 6.68 -7.53 5.72
N LEU A 73 7.98 -7.53 5.45
CA LEU A 73 8.50 -7.40 4.09
C LEU A 73 8.37 -8.76 3.39
N ALA A 74 7.42 -8.87 2.47
CA ALA A 74 7.15 -10.10 1.74
C ALA A 74 8.08 -10.29 0.53
N GLN A 75 8.41 -9.21 -0.17
CA GLN A 75 9.22 -9.24 -1.39
C GLN A 75 9.80 -7.87 -1.72
N GLU A 76 11.00 -7.86 -2.27
CA GLU A 76 11.61 -6.69 -2.92
C GLU A 76 11.66 -6.91 -4.43
N LEU A 77 11.11 -5.97 -5.20
CA LEU A 77 11.14 -6.01 -6.65
C LEU A 77 12.28 -5.11 -7.15
N THR A 78 13.33 -5.71 -7.67
CA THR A 78 14.47 -4.99 -8.25
C THR A 78 14.32 -4.87 -9.76
N PRO A 79 14.53 -3.68 -10.36
CA PRO A 79 14.61 -3.56 -11.80
C PRO A 79 15.77 -4.42 -12.31
N SER A 80 15.61 -5.07 -13.47
CA SER A 80 16.73 -5.72 -14.17
C SER A 80 17.85 -4.70 -14.36
N ALA A 81 19.11 -5.14 -14.24
CA ALA A 81 20.26 -4.24 -14.28
C ALA A 81 20.15 -3.22 -15.42
N LEU A 82 20.34 -1.95 -15.10
CA LEU A 82 20.32 -0.85 -16.06
C LEU A 82 21.28 -1.16 -17.23
N PRO A 83 20.88 -0.91 -18.48
CA PRO A 83 21.84 -0.94 -19.58
C PRO A 83 22.98 0.03 -19.28
N PRO A 84 24.24 -0.30 -19.65
CA PRO A 84 25.39 0.53 -19.34
C PRO A 84 25.14 1.95 -19.82
N LYS A 85 25.34 2.91 -18.91
CA LYS A 85 25.18 4.35 -19.16
C LYS A 85 25.85 4.70 -20.47
N LEU A 86 25.07 5.15 -21.45
CA LEU A 86 25.59 5.96 -22.54
C LEU A 86 26.14 7.23 -21.88
N GLU A 87 27.47 7.29 -21.77
CA GLU A 87 28.18 8.48 -21.32
C GLU A 87 27.84 9.65 -22.25
N ARG A 88 26.84 10.45 -21.85
CA ARG A 88 26.73 11.80 -22.40
C ARG A 88 27.89 12.60 -21.81
N ARG A 89 28.86 12.91 -22.65
CA ARG A 89 29.86 13.93 -22.40
C ARG A 89 29.14 15.28 -22.24
N ASP A 90 28.68 15.58 -21.05
CA ASP A 90 28.25 16.93 -20.69
C ASP A 90 29.46 17.70 -20.16
N THR A 91 30.18 18.32 -21.11
CA THR A 91 31.05 19.46 -20.85
C THR A 91 30.16 20.68 -20.62
N PHE A 92 29.63 20.91 -19.40
CA PHE A 92 29.25 22.26 -18.94
C PHE A 92 29.24 22.36 -17.41
N ASN A 93 30.23 23.13 -16.93
CA ASN A 93 30.28 23.96 -15.73
C ASN A 93 29.88 23.38 -14.36
N LYS A 94 30.96 23.00 -13.61
CA LYS A 94 31.03 23.06 -12.16
C LYS A 94 30.72 24.46 -11.63
N LEU A 95 29.49 24.70 -11.21
CA LEU A 95 29.17 25.74 -10.24
C LEU A 95 28.68 25.06 -8.98
N LYS A 96 29.57 24.98 -7.99
CA LYS A 96 29.26 24.58 -6.62
C LYS A 96 28.22 25.52 -6.05
N ARG A 97 26.95 25.10 -5.97
CA ARG A 97 25.96 25.65 -5.04
C ARG A 97 25.91 24.75 -3.81
N LYS A 98 26.41 25.28 -2.68
CA LYS A 98 26.12 24.77 -1.35
C LYS A 98 24.62 24.94 -1.08
N GLY A 99 23.90 23.84 -0.96
CA GLY A 99 22.48 23.80 -0.67
C GLY A 99 21.96 22.46 -1.17
N SER A 100 22.21 21.40 -0.42
CA SER A 100 21.92 20.03 -0.79
C SER A 100 20.41 19.78 -0.81
N THR A 101 19.81 19.88 -1.96
CA THR A 101 18.74 18.95 -2.35
C THR A 101 19.40 17.94 -3.28
N GLN A 102 19.61 16.73 -2.78
CA GLN A 102 20.10 15.61 -3.59
C GLN A 102 19.18 15.50 -4.81
N ALA A 103 19.78 15.47 -6.01
CA ALA A 103 19.06 15.15 -7.21
C ALA A 103 18.39 13.77 -7.01
N PRO A 104 17.14 13.57 -7.46
CA PRO A 104 16.47 12.29 -7.34
C PRO A 104 17.35 11.22 -8.04
N ASP A 105 17.70 10.18 -7.30
CA ASP A 105 18.44 9.04 -7.82
C ASP A 105 17.70 8.48 -9.03
N GLY A 106 18.44 8.07 -10.06
CA GLY A 106 17.89 7.65 -11.35
C GLY A 106 16.90 6.48 -11.33
N ASN A 107 16.59 5.94 -10.15
CA ASN A 107 15.70 4.80 -9.96
C ASN A 107 14.41 5.14 -9.18
N THR A 108 14.11 6.42 -8.96
CA THR A 108 12.88 6.82 -8.23
C THR A 108 11.63 6.40 -8.98
N VAL A 109 10.75 5.63 -8.33
CA VAL A 109 9.42 5.29 -8.84
C VAL A 109 8.43 6.39 -8.46
N TRP A 110 7.79 7.01 -9.46
CA TRP A 110 6.79 8.07 -9.27
C TRP A 110 5.36 7.61 -9.45
N ALA A 111 5.16 6.53 -10.19
CA ALA A 111 3.84 5.98 -10.48
C ALA A 111 3.81 4.48 -10.25
N MET A 112 2.75 4.02 -9.59
CA MET A 112 2.47 2.62 -9.32
C MET A 112 0.96 2.42 -9.31
N GLU A 113 0.46 1.45 -10.10
CA GLU A 113 -0.97 1.17 -10.17
C GLU A 113 -1.23 -0.31 -10.48
N PHE A 114 -2.18 -0.90 -9.76
CA PHE A 114 -2.67 -2.25 -10.06
C PHE A 114 -3.63 -2.25 -11.24
N SER A 115 -3.58 -3.32 -12.03
CA SER A 115 -4.61 -3.59 -13.03
C SER A 115 -5.96 -3.85 -12.37
N ARG A 116 -7.05 -3.57 -13.09
CA ARG A 116 -8.41 -3.71 -12.54
C ARG A 116 -8.84 -5.16 -12.30
N ASP A 117 -8.16 -6.10 -12.94
CA ASP A 117 -8.35 -7.54 -12.70
C ASP A 117 -7.48 -8.07 -11.55
N GLY A 118 -6.58 -7.23 -11.01
CA GLY A 118 -5.69 -7.58 -9.90
C GLY A 118 -4.54 -8.52 -10.26
N LYS A 119 -4.30 -8.79 -11.56
CA LYS A 119 -3.25 -9.70 -12.03
C LYS A 119 -1.91 -9.04 -12.20
N TYR A 120 -1.88 -7.74 -12.43
CA TYR A 120 -0.69 -7.00 -12.78
C TYR A 120 -0.49 -5.78 -11.90
N LEU A 121 0.77 -5.46 -11.65
CA LEU A 121 1.20 -4.19 -11.07
C LEU A 121 2.06 -3.47 -12.10
N ALA A 122 1.77 -2.21 -12.42
CA ALA A 122 2.65 -1.38 -13.22
C ALA A 122 3.43 -0.41 -12.33
N THR A 123 4.72 -0.24 -12.64
CA THR A 123 5.62 0.70 -11.97
C THR A 123 6.40 1.50 -13.00
N ALA A 124 6.63 2.79 -12.75
CA ALA A 124 7.43 3.64 -13.61
C ALA A 124 7.96 4.86 -12.86
N GLY A 125 9.03 5.46 -13.37
CA GLY A 125 9.62 6.61 -12.71
C GLY A 125 10.74 7.31 -13.47
N ALA A 126 11.78 7.65 -12.74
CA ALA A 126 12.91 8.44 -13.23
C ALA A 126 13.78 7.69 -14.25
N ASP A 127 13.76 6.37 -14.24
CA ASP A 127 14.47 5.51 -15.16
C ASP A 127 13.83 5.43 -16.56
N MET A 128 12.68 6.07 -16.75
CA MET A 128 11.94 6.16 -18.02
C MET A 128 11.39 4.83 -18.56
N VAL A 129 11.49 3.74 -17.78
CA VAL A 129 11.01 2.42 -18.15
C VAL A 129 9.69 2.13 -17.44
N VAL A 130 8.69 1.67 -18.18
CA VAL A 130 7.43 1.21 -17.59
C VAL A 130 7.51 -0.31 -17.44
N ARG A 131 7.40 -0.81 -16.21
CA ARG A 131 7.46 -2.24 -15.90
C ARG A 131 6.11 -2.76 -15.50
N VAL A 132 5.80 -3.96 -15.94
CA VAL A 132 4.59 -4.69 -15.55
C VAL A 132 5.02 -5.98 -14.85
N TRP A 133 4.60 -6.13 -13.60
CA TRP A 133 4.83 -7.28 -12.76
C TRP A 133 3.58 -8.16 -12.71
N SER A 134 3.74 -9.47 -12.86
CA SER A 134 2.65 -10.42 -12.79
C SER A 134 2.53 -11.00 -11.37
N VAL A 135 1.31 -11.05 -10.86
CA VAL A 135 0.98 -11.71 -9.59
C VAL A 135 1.10 -13.22 -9.76
N LEU A 136 1.60 -13.92 -8.77
CA LEU A 136 1.64 -15.38 -8.71
C LEU A 136 0.19 -15.91 -8.62
N THR A 137 -0.21 -16.71 -9.60
CA THR A 137 -1.59 -17.19 -9.72
C THR A 137 -1.70 -18.71 -9.71
N SER A 138 -0.58 -19.43 -9.82
CA SER A 138 -0.54 -20.89 -9.80
C SER A 138 0.46 -21.41 -8.77
N MET A 139 0.24 -22.63 -8.30
CA MET A 139 1.15 -23.36 -7.42
C MET A 139 2.49 -23.61 -8.11
N ASP A 140 2.46 -23.94 -9.40
CA ASP A 140 3.67 -24.22 -10.17
C ASP A 140 4.60 -23.01 -10.24
N ASP A 141 4.03 -21.80 -10.44
CA ASP A 141 4.80 -20.55 -10.45
C ASP A 141 5.47 -20.30 -9.10
N ARG A 142 4.76 -20.54 -7.99
CA ARG A 142 5.30 -20.39 -6.63
C ARG A 142 6.43 -21.38 -6.37
N HIS A 143 6.23 -22.66 -6.65
CA HIS A 143 7.27 -23.67 -6.48
C HIS A 143 8.50 -23.44 -7.36
N GLN A 144 8.32 -22.89 -8.56
CA GLN A 144 9.46 -22.50 -9.40
C GLN A 144 10.25 -21.36 -8.77
N LEU A 145 9.57 -20.37 -8.21
CA LEU A 145 10.21 -19.23 -7.55
C LEU A 145 10.98 -19.69 -6.29
N GLU A 146 10.35 -20.49 -5.43
CA GLU A 146 10.96 -21.05 -4.23
C GLU A 146 12.22 -21.88 -4.57
N ARG A 147 12.17 -22.68 -5.64
CA ARG A 147 13.34 -23.42 -6.12
C ARG A 147 14.45 -22.51 -6.65
N GLN A 148 14.10 -21.35 -7.24
CA GLN A 148 15.09 -20.39 -7.69
C GLN A 148 15.75 -19.69 -6.50
N GLU A 149 14.98 -19.24 -5.53
CA GLU A 149 15.47 -18.61 -4.29
C GLU A 149 16.38 -19.57 -3.51
N SER A 150 16.00 -20.84 -3.38
CA SER A 150 16.81 -21.86 -2.71
C SER A 150 18.16 -22.07 -3.40
N ARG A 151 18.19 -22.12 -4.73
CA ARG A 151 19.45 -22.26 -5.51
C ARG A 151 20.35 -21.03 -5.39
N GLU A 152 19.77 -19.84 -5.35
CA GLU A 152 20.53 -18.59 -5.17
C GLU A 152 21.13 -18.51 -3.77
N ASN A 153 20.39 -18.93 -2.75
CA ASN A 153 20.87 -18.99 -1.37
C ASN A 153 21.99 -20.03 -1.18
N GLU A 154 21.89 -21.21 -1.82
CA GLU A 154 22.94 -22.22 -1.82
C GLU A 154 24.22 -21.73 -2.51
N ALA A 155 24.09 -20.97 -3.59
CA ALA A 155 25.23 -20.42 -4.35
C ALA A 155 25.99 -19.31 -3.59
N HIS A 156 25.36 -18.64 -2.64
CA HIS A 156 25.97 -17.55 -1.84
C HIS A 156 26.58 -18.02 -0.51
N GLY A 157 26.76 -19.34 -0.33
CA GLY A 157 27.44 -19.95 0.83
C GLY A 157 26.58 -19.89 2.07
N GLY A 158 25.78 -20.94 2.27
CA GLY A 158 24.84 -21.11 3.36
C GLY A 158 25.46 -20.86 4.74
N GLY A 159 25.38 -19.63 5.21
CA GLY A 159 25.44 -19.33 6.61
C GLY A 159 24.10 -19.67 7.24
N ASP A 160 24.12 -20.12 8.48
CA ASP A 160 22.98 -20.55 9.31
C ASP A 160 21.99 -19.39 9.54
N HIS A 161 21.39 -18.89 8.45
CA HIS A 161 20.32 -17.90 8.51
C HIS A 161 19.01 -18.65 8.66
N ALA A 162 18.40 -18.53 9.85
CA ALA A 162 17.06 -19.00 10.10
C ALA A 162 16.15 -18.61 8.91
N GLU A 163 15.66 -19.60 8.18
CA GLU A 163 14.74 -19.37 7.06
C GLU A 163 13.47 -18.70 7.58
N HIS A 164 13.41 -17.40 7.42
CA HIS A 164 12.18 -16.65 7.65
C HIS A 164 11.17 -16.93 6.55
N LEU A 165 9.90 -16.93 6.92
CA LEU A 165 8.80 -17.12 5.97
C LEU A 165 8.93 -16.13 4.81
N SER A 166 9.23 -16.63 3.61
CA SER A 166 9.14 -15.90 2.36
C SER A 166 7.73 -16.07 1.80
N ALA A 167 7.11 -14.96 1.43
CA ALA A 167 5.77 -14.97 0.84
C ALA A 167 5.72 -14.02 -0.37
N PRO A 168 6.43 -14.32 -1.46
CA PRO A 168 6.46 -13.49 -2.65
C PRO A 168 5.07 -13.40 -3.27
N VAL A 169 4.70 -12.20 -3.72
CA VAL A 169 3.42 -11.90 -4.37
C VAL A 169 3.55 -11.87 -5.88
N PHE A 170 4.71 -11.49 -6.39
CA PHE A 170 4.99 -11.32 -7.81
C PHE A 170 6.11 -12.23 -8.27
N HIS A 171 6.15 -12.49 -9.59
CA HIS A 171 7.33 -13.07 -10.20
C HIS A 171 8.55 -12.17 -9.98
N SER A 172 9.73 -12.75 -9.80
CA SER A 172 11.00 -12.02 -9.54
C SER A 172 11.41 -11.11 -10.70
N LYS A 173 11.01 -11.45 -11.93
CA LYS A 173 11.26 -10.66 -13.14
C LYS A 173 9.99 -10.00 -13.64
N PRO A 174 10.07 -8.76 -14.17
CA PRO A 174 8.92 -8.12 -14.78
C PRO A 174 8.44 -8.91 -16.00
N LEU A 175 7.12 -9.05 -16.14
CA LEU A 175 6.49 -9.66 -17.31
C LEU A 175 6.78 -8.85 -18.58
N ARG A 176 6.82 -7.52 -18.45
CA ARG A 176 7.12 -6.57 -19.53
C ARG A 176 7.95 -5.40 -19.01
N GLU A 177 8.90 -4.99 -19.82
CA GLU A 177 9.64 -3.73 -19.70
C GLU A 177 9.42 -2.94 -20.99
N TYR A 178 8.75 -1.80 -20.87
CA TYR A 178 8.45 -0.96 -22.00
C TYR A 178 9.41 0.20 -22.05
N HIS A 179 10.22 0.21 -23.10
CA HIS A 179 11.16 1.26 -23.42
C HIS A 179 10.56 2.20 -24.49
N GLY A 180 10.83 3.49 -24.37
CA GLY A 180 10.37 4.45 -25.37
C GLY A 180 10.20 5.87 -24.85
N HIS A 181 9.86 6.07 -23.58
CA HIS A 181 9.92 7.40 -22.97
C HIS A 181 11.37 7.90 -22.92
N THR A 182 11.55 9.19 -23.16
CA THR A 182 12.88 9.85 -23.16
C THR A 182 13.11 10.75 -21.95
N ALA A 183 12.12 10.82 -21.04
CA ALA A 183 12.20 11.53 -19.77
C ALA A 183 11.36 10.82 -18.73
N THR A 184 11.46 11.25 -17.47
CA THR A 184 10.75 10.69 -16.31
C THR A 184 9.28 10.42 -16.58
N VAL A 185 8.82 9.23 -16.27
CA VAL A 185 7.40 8.86 -16.28
C VAL A 185 6.75 9.34 -15.00
N LEU A 186 5.62 10.06 -15.12
CA LEU A 186 4.97 10.76 -14.03
C LEU A 186 3.69 10.08 -13.53
N ASP A 187 2.95 9.43 -14.42
CA ASP A 187 1.68 8.79 -14.10
C ASP A 187 1.40 7.55 -14.95
N LEU A 188 0.63 6.64 -14.39
CA LEU A 188 0.17 5.40 -15.00
C LEU A 188 -1.35 5.31 -14.87
N SER A 189 -2.02 4.69 -15.84
CA SER A 189 -3.44 4.36 -15.71
C SER A 189 -3.79 3.08 -16.46
N TRP A 190 -4.46 2.15 -15.78
CA TRP A 190 -4.97 0.91 -16.37
C TRP A 190 -6.39 1.03 -16.87
N SER A 191 -6.65 0.43 -18.04
CA SER A 191 -7.99 0.18 -18.53
C SER A 191 -8.57 -1.11 -17.94
N LYS A 192 -9.85 -1.36 -18.21
CA LYS A 192 -10.50 -2.64 -17.82
C LYS A 192 -10.03 -3.85 -18.65
N ASN A 193 -9.47 -3.62 -19.84
CA ASN A 193 -9.01 -4.67 -20.77
C ASN A 193 -7.47 -4.76 -20.81
N ASN A 194 -6.78 -4.40 -19.72
CA ASN A 194 -5.33 -4.49 -19.56
C ASN A 194 -4.50 -3.67 -20.59
N PHE A 195 -5.09 -2.59 -21.12
CA PHE A 195 -4.31 -1.51 -21.70
C PHE A 195 -3.73 -0.64 -20.59
N LEU A 196 -2.51 -0.18 -20.80
CA LEU A 196 -1.81 0.69 -19.87
C LEU A 196 -1.44 1.99 -20.57
N LEU A 197 -1.75 3.12 -19.95
CA LEU A 197 -1.26 4.43 -20.33
C LEU A 197 -0.12 4.82 -19.41
N SER A 198 0.88 5.49 -19.97
CA SER A 198 1.96 6.15 -19.23
C SER A 198 2.12 7.59 -19.72
N SER A 199 2.30 8.54 -18.81
CA SER A 199 2.58 9.93 -19.13
C SER A 199 3.94 10.36 -18.63
N SER A 200 4.60 11.28 -19.34
CA SER A 200 6.00 11.62 -19.07
C SER A 200 6.29 13.11 -19.22
N MET A 201 7.44 13.51 -18.67
CA MET A 201 8.08 14.79 -18.92
C MET A 201 8.56 14.95 -20.38
N ASP A 202 8.57 13.88 -21.18
CA ASP A 202 8.87 13.95 -22.63
C ASP A 202 7.71 14.54 -23.44
N LYS A 203 6.66 15.03 -22.78
CA LYS A 203 5.45 15.61 -23.38
C LYS A 203 4.61 14.60 -24.16
N THR A 204 4.76 13.31 -23.87
CA THR A 204 3.98 12.26 -24.53
C THR A 204 3.17 11.44 -23.52
N VAL A 205 2.05 10.91 -23.99
CA VAL A 205 1.34 9.79 -23.38
C VAL A 205 1.45 8.61 -24.31
N ARG A 206 1.82 7.45 -23.78
CA ARG A 206 1.97 6.22 -24.55
C ARG A 206 0.97 5.17 -24.11
N LEU A 207 0.47 4.43 -25.07
CA LEU A 207 -0.44 3.31 -24.88
C LEU A 207 0.29 1.99 -25.10
N TRP A 208 0.17 1.09 -24.14
CA TRP A 208 0.77 -0.24 -24.10
C TRP A 208 -0.30 -1.30 -23.87
N HIS A 209 0.02 -2.55 -24.17
CA HIS A 209 -0.82 -3.69 -23.81
C HIS A 209 0.05 -4.86 -23.36
N VAL A 210 -0.38 -5.61 -22.35
CA VAL A 210 0.39 -6.70 -21.72
C VAL A 210 0.85 -7.77 -22.72
N SER A 211 0.08 -8.00 -23.81
CA SER A 211 0.44 -8.98 -24.84
C SER A 211 1.51 -8.50 -25.85
N ARG A 212 1.88 -7.22 -25.85
CA ARG A 212 2.84 -6.64 -26.81
C ARG A 212 4.07 -6.09 -26.09
N SER A 213 5.21 -6.08 -26.78
CA SER A 213 6.45 -5.48 -26.30
C SER A 213 6.56 -3.99 -26.61
N ASP A 214 5.88 -3.52 -27.66
CA ASP A 214 6.05 -2.18 -28.21
C ASP A 214 4.85 -1.27 -27.87
N SER A 215 5.09 0.04 -27.93
CA SER A 215 4.05 1.04 -27.81
C SER A 215 3.05 0.93 -28.97
N ILE A 216 1.78 0.85 -28.62
CA ILE A 216 0.70 0.78 -29.60
C ILE A 216 0.47 2.15 -30.23
N LEU A 217 0.42 3.20 -29.40
CA LEU A 217 0.14 4.58 -29.80
C LEU A 217 0.93 5.56 -28.93
N THR A 218 1.27 6.70 -29.52
CA THR A 218 1.85 7.85 -28.82
C THR A 218 0.99 9.08 -29.09
N PHE A 219 0.66 9.81 -28.01
CA PHE A 219 -0.14 11.04 -28.05
C PHE A 219 0.75 12.20 -27.62
N ASN A 220 0.94 13.16 -28.51
CA ASN A 220 1.83 14.30 -28.28
C ASN A 220 1.09 15.46 -27.60
N HIS A 221 1.74 16.12 -26.66
CA HIS A 221 1.28 17.28 -25.93
C HIS A 221 2.27 18.44 -26.10
N SER A 222 1.82 19.66 -25.85
CA SER A 222 2.68 20.85 -25.95
C SER A 222 3.61 20.99 -24.74
N ASP A 223 3.27 20.40 -23.60
CA ASP A 223 4.08 20.45 -22.38
C ASP A 223 3.96 19.15 -21.57
N HIS A 224 4.69 19.05 -20.45
CA HIS A 224 4.69 17.86 -19.58
C HIS A 224 3.28 17.46 -19.16
N VAL A 225 3.06 16.16 -19.03
CA VAL A 225 1.78 15.57 -18.64
C VAL A 225 1.88 14.91 -17.27
N PRO A 226 1.61 15.64 -16.17
CA PRO A 226 1.76 15.13 -14.82
C PRO A 226 0.75 14.05 -14.42
N SER A 227 -0.42 14.01 -15.07
CA SER A 227 -1.47 13.08 -14.68
C SER A 227 -2.39 12.71 -15.83
N ILE A 228 -2.78 11.43 -15.85
CA ILE A 228 -3.66 10.81 -16.82
C ILE A 228 -4.67 9.90 -16.13
N ALA A 229 -5.80 9.65 -16.78
CA ALA A 229 -6.79 8.70 -16.29
C ALA A 229 -7.55 8.06 -17.46
N PHE A 230 -7.62 6.72 -17.52
CA PHE A 230 -8.58 6.05 -18.40
C PHE A 230 -10.01 6.37 -17.96
N HIS A 231 -10.91 6.49 -18.94
CA HIS A 231 -12.31 6.58 -18.63
C HIS A 231 -12.77 5.25 -17.96
N PRO A 232 -13.49 5.30 -16.81
CA PRO A 232 -13.73 4.11 -15.99
C PRO A 232 -14.59 3.05 -16.66
N LYS A 233 -15.42 3.41 -17.64
CA LYS A 233 -16.35 2.51 -18.32
C LYS A 233 -16.04 2.29 -19.80
N ASP A 234 -15.29 3.19 -20.42
CA ASP A 234 -15.03 3.17 -21.87
C ASP A 234 -13.55 3.32 -22.19
N ASP A 235 -12.89 2.22 -22.53
CA ASP A 235 -11.45 2.16 -22.82
C ASP A 235 -11.03 2.92 -24.09
N ARG A 236 -12.00 3.47 -24.85
CA ARG A 236 -11.72 4.29 -26.04
C ARG A 236 -11.29 5.71 -25.68
N PHE A 237 -11.49 6.14 -24.43
CA PHE A 237 -11.21 7.50 -24.01
C PHE A 237 -10.28 7.55 -22.79
N PHE A 238 -9.45 8.58 -22.75
CA PHE A 238 -8.68 8.93 -21.56
C PHE A 238 -8.57 10.43 -21.38
N LEU A 239 -8.40 10.85 -20.13
CA LEU A 239 -8.19 12.25 -19.75
C LEU A 239 -6.70 12.49 -19.56
N ALA A 240 -6.19 13.61 -20.06
CA ALA A 240 -4.82 14.06 -19.86
C ALA A 240 -4.79 15.51 -19.39
N GLY A 241 -4.12 15.74 -18.26
CA GLY A 241 -3.83 17.08 -17.75
C GLY A 241 -2.38 17.44 -18.00
N SER A 242 -2.14 18.64 -18.56
CA SER A 242 -0.81 19.09 -18.92
C SER A 242 -0.47 20.43 -18.26
N LEU A 243 0.84 20.72 -18.12
CA LEU A 243 1.32 21.99 -17.59
C LEU A 243 1.04 23.18 -18.53
N ASP A 244 0.61 22.91 -19.76
CA ASP A 244 0.08 23.94 -20.67
C ASP A 244 -1.33 24.44 -20.29
N SER A 245 -1.83 24.05 -19.10
CA SER A 245 -3.15 24.39 -18.56
C SER A 245 -4.31 23.89 -19.42
N ARG A 246 -4.12 22.86 -20.24
CA ARG A 246 -5.16 22.29 -21.08
C ARG A 246 -5.53 20.88 -20.58
N LEU A 247 -6.82 20.73 -20.28
CA LEU A 247 -7.44 19.42 -20.02
C LEU A 247 -7.94 18.86 -21.34
N ARG A 248 -7.45 17.68 -21.71
CA ARG A 248 -7.79 17.01 -22.98
C ARG A 248 -8.46 15.67 -22.72
N LEU A 249 -9.59 15.47 -23.34
CA LEU A 249 -10.20 14.14 -23.48
C LEU A 249 -9.79 13.58 -24.84
N TRP A 250 -8.96 12.55 -24.82
CA TRP A 250 -8.46 11.88 -26.02
C TRP A 250 -9.35 10.71 -26.42
N SER A 251 -9.59 10.58 -27.71
CA SER A 251 -10.14 9.36 -28.34
C SER A 251 -8.99 8.52 -28.87
N ILE A 252 -8.87 7.31 -28.34
CA ILE A 252 -7.84 6.33 -28.76
C ILE A 252 -8.15 5.81 -30.16
N ALA A 253 -9.42 5.56 -30.45
CA ALA A 253 -9.84 5.02 -31.74
C ALA A 253 -9.54 5.97 -32.91
N THR A 254 -9.79 7.27 -32.73
CA THR A 254 -9.50 8.29 -33.77
C THR A 254 -8.11 8.90 -33.66
N LYS A 255 -7.35 8.59 -32.60
CA LYS A 255 -6.01 9.12 -32.31
C LYS A 255 -5.99 10.67 -32.22
N SER A 256 -7.10 11.27 -31.81
CA SER A 256 -7.29 12.71 -31.78
C SER A 256 -7.92 13.18 -30.48
N VAL A 257 -7.80 14.47 -30.19
CA VAL A 257 -8.48 15.11 -29.07
C VAL A 257 -9.95 15.22 -29.39
N ALA A 258 -10.81 14.51 -28.61
CA ALA A 258 -12.25 14.60 -28.72
C ALA A 258 -12.78 15.94 -28.18
N TYR A 259 -12.30 16.32 -26.97
CA TYR A 259 -12.67 17.58 -26.33
C TYR A 259 -11.44 18.17 -25.61
N MET A 260 -11.38 19.47 -25.56
CA MET A 260 -10.31 20.20 -24.86
C MET A 260 -10.88 21.48 -24.21
N VAL A 261 -10.43 21.75 -23.00
CA VAL A 261 -10.77 22.97 -22.28
C VAL A 261 -9.50 23.59 -21.68
N GLN A 262 -9.45 24.94 -21.73
CA GLN A 262 -8.43 25.72 -21.03
C GLN A 262 -8.84 25.87 -19.57
N VAL A 263 -7.97 25.40 -18.66
CA VAL A 263 -8.12 25.56 -17.20
C VAL A 263 -7.37 26.82 -16.76
N PRO A 264 -7.80 27.52 -15.71
CA PRO A 264 -7.17 28.77 -15.29
C PRO A 264 -5.68 28.68 -14.91
N ASP A 265 -5.17 27.47 -14.59
CA ASP A 265 -3.80 27.27 -14.12
C ASP A 265 -3.24 25.90 -14.56
N MET A 266 -1.93 25.68 -14.36
CA MET A 266 -1.24 24.42 -14.69
C MET A 266 -1.89 23.23 -14.00
N ILE A 267 -2.22 22.20 -14.78
CA ILE A 267 -2.87 21.00 -14.26
C ILE A 267 -1.80 20.05 -13.71
N THR A 268 -1.98 19.60 -12.49
CA THR A 268 -1.04 18.70 -11.80
C THR A 268 -1.65 17.35 -11.42
N ALA A 269 -2.99 17.24 -11.43
CA ALA A 269 -3.71 16.00 -11.17
C ALA A 269 -5.02 15.96 -11.94
N VAL A 270 -5.41 14.80 -12.46
CA VAL A 270 -6.71 14.59 -13.10
C VAL A 270 -7.36 13.30 -12.60
N ALA A 271 -8.68 13.25 -12.63
CA ALA A 271 -9.45 12.04 -12.35
C ALA A 271 -10.83 12.10 -13.02
N PHE A 272 -11.45 10.96 -13.20
CA PHE A 272 -12.88 10.84 -13.45
C PHE A 272 -13.64 10.51 -12.18
N THR A 273 -14.93 10.78 -12.16
CA THR A 273 -15.86 10.14 -11.22
C THR A 273 -15.99 8.66 -11.54
N PRO A 274 -16.33 7.76 -10.58
CA PRO A 274 -16.40 6.32 -10.83
C PRO A 274 -17.44 5.91 -11.88
N ASP A 275 -18.47 6.75 -12.09
CA ASP A 275 -19.49 6.58 -13.14
C ASP A 275 -19.04 7.06 -14.52
N GLY A 276 -17.91 7.79 -14.60
CA GLY A 276 -17.35 8.37 -15.82
C GLY A 276 -18.05 9.62 -16.33
N LYS A 277 -19.09 10.11 -15.65
CA LYS A 277 -19.88 11.26 -16.11
C LYS A 277 -19.18 12.61 -15.92
N HIS A 278 -18.25 12.68 -14.99
CA HIS A 278 -17.55 13.93 -14.69
C HIS A 278 -16.04 13.72 -14.69
N ALA A 279 -15.34 14.75 -15.16
CA ALA A 279 -13.90 14.89 -15.15
C ALA A 279 -13.48 15.95 -14.13
N MET A 280 -12.32 15.78 -13.52
CA MET A 280 -11.77 16.68 -12.52
C MET A 280 -10.35 17.06 -12.88
N ALA A 281 -9.99 18.34 -12.69
CA ALA A 281 -8.62 18.84 -12.86
C ALA A 281 -8.19 19.62 -11.62
N GLY A 282 -7.09 19.18 -11.01
CA GLY A 282 -6.43 19.85 -9.89
C GLY A 282 -5.19 20.59 -10.36
N CYS A 283 -5.02 21.81 -9.85
CA CYS A 283 -4.04 22.76 -10.34
C CYS A 283 -2.93 23.05 -9.34
N LEU A 284 -1.89 23.72 -9.83
CA LEU A 284 -0.73 24.17 -9.05
C LEU A 284 -1.15 25.18 -7.97
N SER A 285 -2.13 26.03 -8.23
CA SER A 285 -2.67 27.02 -7.29
C SER A 285 -3.59 26.43 -6.21
N GLY A 286 -3.84 25.09 -6.22
CA GLY A 286 -4.79 24.47 -5.30
C GLY A 286 -6.25 24.58 -5.74
N LEU A 287 -6.51 25.04 -6.95
CA LEU A 287 -7.82 25.03 -7.57
C LEU A 287 -8.14 23.62 -8.07
N CYS A 288 -9.33 23.09 -7.75
CA CYS A 288 -9.88 21.88 -8.34
C CYS A 288 -11.15 22.22 -9.09
N THR A 289 -11.17 21.96 -10.38
CA THR A 289 -12.30 22.23 -11.28
C THR A 289 -13.00 20.94 -11.69
N PHE A 290 -14.32 21.04 -11.85
CA PHE A 290 -15.20 19.93 -12.21
C PHE A 290 -15.86 20.20 -13.55
N TYR A 291 -15.88 19.19 -14.39
CA TYR A 291 -16.44 19.24 -15.74
C TYR A 291 -17.39 18.08 -15.96
N GLU A 292 -18.41 18.25 -16.78
CA GLU A 292 -19.13 17.16 -17.40
C GLU A 292 -18.21 16.52 -18.44
N THR A 293 -18.09 15.19 -18.47
CA THR A 293 -17.16 14.48 -19.36
C THR A 293 -17.49 14.75 -20.82
N GLU A 294 -18.79 14.75 -21.16
CA GLU A 294 -19.28 15.04 -22.50
C GLU A 294 -19.11 16.54 -22.80
N GLY A 295 -18.23 16.83 -23.73
CA GLY A 295 -17.94 18.21 -24.13
C GLY A 295 -17.00 18.98 -23.19
N LEU A 296 -16.53 18.37 -22.10
CA LEU A 296 -15.74 19.01 -21.04
C LEU A 296 -16.36 20.34 -20.57
N LYS A 297 -17.68 20.34 -20.34
CA LYS A 297 -18.42 21.52 -19.91
C LYS A 297 -18.15 21.82 -18.45
N TYR A 298 -17.72 23.05 -18.16
CA TYR A 298 -17.48 23.50 -16.79
C TYR A 298 -18.74 23.42 -15.92
N GLN A 299 -18.61 22.89 -14.72
CA GLN A 299 -19.71 22.78 -13.75
C GLN A 299 -19.44 23.62 -12.49
N SER A 300 -18.32 23.41 -11.85
CA SER A 300 -18.01 24.01 -10.56
C SER A 300 -16.52 23.95 -10.26
N GLN A 301 -16.11 24.62 -9.18
CA GLN A 301 -14.74 24.55 -8.68
C GLN A 301 -14.70 24.63 -7.16
N ILE A 302 -13.62 24.13 -6.58
CA ILE A 302 -13.29 24.30 -5.16
C ILE A 302 -11.86 24.78 -5.00
N ASN A 303 -11.61 25.62 -3.99
CA ASN A 303 -10.27 26.01 -3.60
C ASN A 303 -9.80 25.13 -2.44
N VAL A 304 -8.79 24.29 -2.70
CA VAL A 304 -8.18 23.40 -1.72
C VAL A 304 -7.11 24.18 -0.96
N ARG A 305 -7.48 24.74 0.19
CA ARG A 305 -6.57 25.55 1.00
C ARG A 305 -6.72 25.26 2.50
N SER A 306 -5.71 25.63 3.27
CA SER A 306 -5.80 25.58 4.73
C SER A 306 -6.79 26.62 5.24
N SER A 307 -7.62 26.26 6.20
CA SER A 307 -8.62 27.15 6.80
C SER A 307 -8.09 28.04 7.92
N ARG A 308 -6.81 27.95 8.29
CA ARG A 308 -6.20 28.73 9.37
C ARG A 308 -5.36 29.89 8.82
N GLY A 309 -5.68 31.10 9.27
CA GLY A 309 -4.96 32.35 9.00
C GLY A 309 -5.54 33.16 7.83
N GLN A 310 -5.47 34.48 7.93
CA GLN A 310 -5.94 35.42 6.89
C GLN A 310 -5.16 35.27 5.57
N ASN A 311 -3.96 34.71 5.60
CA ASN A 311 -3.07 34.45 4.46
C ASN A 311 -2.83 32.98 4.19
N ALA A 312 -3.83 32.12 4.37
CA ALA A 312 -3.70 30.71 4.06
C ALA A 312 -3.41 30.50 2.57
N LYS A 313 -2.14 30.31 2.25
CA LYS A 313 -1.67 30.05 0.88
C LYS A 313 -2.25 28.73 0.39
N ALA A 314 -2.85 28.75 -0.79
CA ALA A 314 -3.23 27.54 -1.47
C ALA A 314 -1.97 26.77 -1.90
N SER A 315 -2.07 25.44 -1.93
CA SER A 315 -0.93 24.54 -2.23
C SER A 315 -1.29 23.62 -3.38
N LYS A 316 -0.29 23.30 -4.19
CA LYS A 316 -0.40 22.41 -5.35
C LYS A 316 -1.20 21.14 -5.00
N ILE A 317 -2.14 20.77 -5.84
CA ILE A 317 -2.83 19.49 -5.77
C ILE A 317 -1.93 18.43 -6.40
N THR A 318 -1.57 17.42 -5.62
CA THR A 318 -0.67 16.34 -6.07
C THR A 318 -1.42 15.11 -6.55
N GLY A 319 -2.66 14.92 -6.12
CA GLY A 319 -3.47 13.77 -6.52
C GLY A 319 -4.95 13.99 -6.31
N ILE A 320 -5.75 13.39 -7.19
CA ILE A 320 -7.21 13.31 -7.07
C ILE A 320 -7.60 11.84 -7.29
N ARG A 321 -8.42 11.29 -6.40
CA ARG A 321 -9.04 9.97 -6.54
C ARG A 321 -10.53 10.06 -6.20
N SER A 322 -11.35 9.30 -6.87
CA SER A 322 -12.77 9.24 -6.59
C SER A 322 -13.22 7.80 -6.36
N HIS A 323 -14.17 7.62 -5.48
CA HIS A 323 -14.74 6.32 -5.16
C HIS A 323 -16.20 6.46 -4.75
N TYR A 324 -16.93 5.33 -4.69
CA TYR A 324 -18.24 5.30 -4.08
C TYR A 324 -18.12 5.21 -2.57
N GLY A 325 -18.85 6.05 -1.85
CA GLY A 325 -19.02 5.93 -0.41
C GLY A 325 -19.99 4.80 -0.04
N PRO A 326 -20.14 4.52 1.28
CA PRO A 326 -21.00 3.43 1.77
C PRO A 326 -22.47 3.56 1.34
N CYS A 327 -22.95 4.78 1.16
CA CYS A 327 -24.33 5.08 0.71
C CYS A 327 -24.48 5.14 -0.81
N GLY A 328 -23.45 4.79 -1.60
CA GLY A 328 -23.44 4.89 -3.04
C GLY A 328 -23.22 6.31 -3.59
N ASP A 329 -22.97 7.28 -2.73
CA ASP A 329 -22.57 8.65 -3.07
C ASP A 329 -21.13 8.68 -3.57
N ILE A 330 -20.81 9.67 -4.41
CA ILE A 330 -19.45 9.84 -4.93
C ILE A 330 -18.64 10.70 -3.97
N LYS A 331 -17.49 10.19 -3.57
CA LYS A 331 -16.50 10.88 -2.76
C LYS A 331 -15.28 11.23 -3.61
N VAL A 332 -14.66 12.35 -3.30
CA VAL A 332 -13.45 12.84 -3.97
C VAL A 332 -12.36 13.07 -2.93
N LEU A 333 -11.28 12.29 -3.04
CA LEU A 333 -10.09 12.42 -2.22
C LEU A 333 -9.09 13.31 -2.94
N ILE A 334 -8.65 14.40 -2.29
CA ILE A 334 -7.68 15.34 -2.84
C ILE A 334 -6.45 15.42 -1.93
N THR A 335 -5.28 15.17 -2.50
CA THR A 335 -3.98 15.30 -1.84
C THR A 335 -3.33 16.61 -2.28
N SER A 336 -2.71 17.34 -1.36
CA SER A 336 -2.05 18.62 -1.66
C SER A 336 -0.77 18.83 -0.85
N ASN A 337 0.13 19.67 -1.38
CA ASN A 337 1.45 20.01 -0.80
C ASN A 337 1.37 20.91 0.46
N ASP A 338 0.25 20.96 1.15
CA ASP A 338 0.14 21.47 2.50
C ASP A 338 0.15 20.33 3.55
N SER A 339 0.63 19.15 3.15
CA SER A 339 0.69 17.95 3.97
C SER A 339 -0.70 17.53 4.48
N ARG A 340 -1.72 17.68 3.64
CA ARG A 340 -3.11 17.35 3.95
C ARG A 340 -3.74 16.53 2.83
N ILE A 341 -4.57 15.60 3.25
CA ILE A 341 -5.45 14.85 2.37
C ILE A 341 -6.87 15.20 2.80
N ARG A 342 -7.75 15.47 1.85
CA ARG A 342 -9.12 15.93 2.10
C ARG A 342 -10.11 15.08 1.35
N LEU A 343 -11.15 14.63 2.03
CA LEU A 343 -12.27 13.91 1.43
C LEU A 343 -13.46 14.87 1.32
N TYR A 344 -13.92 15.04 0.10
CA TYR A 344 -15.07 15.88 -0.24
C TYR A 344 -16.23 15.01 -0.71
N ASN A 345 -17.45 15.43 -0.39
CA ASN A 345 -18.63 14.94 -1.07
C ASN A 345 -18.72 15.56 -2.48
N PHE A 346 -18.90 14.71 -3.49
CA PHE A 346 -18.95 15.20 -4.88
C PHE A 346 -20.20 16.06 -5.13
N ARG A 347 -21.35 15.76 -4.53
CA ARG A 347 -22.63 16.39 -4.82
C ARG A 347 -22.65 17.87 -4.41
N ASP A 348 -22.31 18.15 -3.16
CA ASP A 348 -22.37 19.50 -2.56
C ASP A 348 -21.01 20.15 -2.37
N LYS A 349 -19.93 19.44 -2.75
CA LYS A 349 -18.54 19.89 -2.61
C LYS A 349 -18.12 20.18 -1.16
N SER A 350 -18.87 19.68 -0.17
CA SER A 350 -18.55 19.83 1.24
C SER A 350 -17.34 19.00 1.66
N LEU A 351 -16.51 19.56 2.54
CA LEU A 351 -15.39 18.86 3.15
C LEU A 351 -15.90 17.95 4.28
N GLU A 352 -15.78 16.65 4.12
CA GLU A 352 -16.21 15.68 5.12
C GLU A 352 -15.10 15.32 6.10
N LEU A 353 -13.93 14.91 5.59
CA LEU A 353 -12.79 14.46 6.38
C LEU A 353 -11.51 15.16 5.95
N LYS A 354 -10.58 15.29 6.92
CA LYS A 354 -9.27 15.89 6.69
C LYS A 354 -8.20 15.08 7.40
N PHE A 355 -7.41 14.34 6.65
CA PHE A 355 -6.35 13.47 7.15
C PHE A 355 -5.06 14.26 7.36
N ARG A 356 -4.35 13.93 8.44
CA ARG A 356 -3.11 14.58 8.84
C ARG A 356 -2.13 13.52 9.35
N GLY A 357 -0.85 13.84 9.32
CA GLY A 357 0.22 13.01 9.88
C GLY A 357 1.44 12.98 8.99
N GLY A 358 1.28 12.64 7.72
CA GLY A 358 2.37 12.59 6.75
C GLY A 358 2.86 13.98 6.31
N GLU A 359 4.08 14.03 5.81
CA GLU A 359 4.71 15.21 5.23
C GLU A 359 4.70 15.11 3.70
N ASN A 360 4.22 16.16 3.05
CA ASN A 360 4.22 16.30 1.60
C ASN A 360 4.28 17.79 1.26
N ASN A 361 5.48 18.34 1.21
CA ASN A 361 5.72 19.78 1.01
C ASN A 361 6.14 20.09 -0.42
N TYR A 362 6.88 19.19 -1.08
CA TYR A 362 7.51 19.42 -2.37
C TYR A 362 7.22 18.30 -3.38
N SER A 363 7.02 17.08 -2.91
CA SER A 363 6.93 15.89 -3.74
C SER A 363 5.56 15.72 -4.41
N GLN A 364 5.50 14.94 -5.47
CA GLN A 364 4.26 14.56 -6.17
C GLN A 364 3.65 13.30 -5.54
N ILE A 365 3.57 13.25 -4.21
CA ILE A 365 2.99 12.13 -3.48
C ILE A 365 1.47 12.17 -3.58
N ARG A 366 0.86 11.02 -3.83
CA ARG A 366 -0.59 10.85 -4.00
C ARG A 366 -1.14 9.89 -2.97
N ALA A 367 -2.29 10.22 -2.40
CA ALA A 367 -3.06 9.29 -1.60
C ALA A 367 -3.93 8.41 -2.49
N THR A 368 -4.09 7.15 -2.08
CA THR A 368 -4.98 6.19 -2.74
C THR A 368 -6.00 5.65 -1.74
N VAL A 369 -7.11 5.12 -2.25
CA VAL A 369 -8.17 4.49 -1.46
C VAL A 369 -8.15 3.00 -1.77
N SER A 370 -8.36 2.15 -0.78
CA SER A 370 -8.57 0.71 -1.00
C SER A 370 -9.84 0.46 -1.83
N ASP A 371 -9.89 -0.63 -2.58
CA ASP A 371 -11.02 -0.97 -3.45
C ASP A 371 -12.34 -1.20 -2.68
N ASP A 372 -12.26 -1.57 -1.40
CA ASP A 372 -13.40 -1.69 -0.48
C ASP A 372 -13.79 -0.35 0.18
N ALA A 373 -13.13 0.75 -0.17
CA ALA A 373 -13.32 2.09 0.37
C ALA A 373 -13.21 2.20 1.90
N LYS A 374 -12.45 1.31 2.56
CA LYS A 374 -12.27 1.32 4.03
C LYS A 374 -11.04 2.07 4.49
N TYR A 375 -10.00 2.14 3.66
CA TYR A 375 -8.72 2.72 4.01
C TYR A 375 -8.24 3.74 2.98
N VAL A 376 -7.63 4.79 3.48
CA VAL A 376 -6.82 5.74 2.70
C VAL A 376 -5.37 5.47 3.03
N VAL A 377 -4.51 5.35 2.01
CA VAL A 377 -3.07 5.21 2.21
C VAL A 377 -2.31 6.29 1.46
N CYS A 378 -1.18 6.70 2.02
CA CYS A 378 -0.31 7.71 1.42
C CYS A 378 1.14 7.48 1.85
N GLY A 379 2.06 7.68 0.93
CA GLY A 379 3.47 7.82 1.25
C GLY A 379 3.76 9.19 1.86
N SER A 380 5.00 9.40 2.28
CA SER A 380 5.40 10.63 2.94
C SER A 380 6.89 10.93 2.74
N GLU A 381 7.26 12.21 2.79
CA GLU A 381 8.64 12.67 2.71
C GLU A 381 9.46 12.25 3.94
N ASP A 382 8.81 11.92 5.06
CA ASP A 382 9.41 11.41 6.29
C ASP A 382 9.72 9.91 6.28
N ARG A 383 9.66 9.24 5.12
CA ARG A 383 9.94 7.80 4.91
C ARG A 383 8.87 6.85 5.42
N MET A 384 7.80 7.38 6.01
CA MET A 384 6.71 6.60 6.56
C MET A 384 5.61 6.36 5.54
N ALA A 385 4.91 5.25 5.67
CA ALA A 385 3.61 5.03 5.06
C ALA A 385 2.51 5.29 6.11
N TYR A 386 1.47 5.99 5.70
CA TYR A 386 0.34 6.36 6.54
C TYR A 386 -0.93 5.71 6.05
N LEU A 387 -1.72 5.17 7.00
CA LEU A 387 -2.99 4.53 6.75
C LEU A 387 -4.06 5.14 7.68
N TRP A 388 -5.16 5.58 7.08
CA TRP A 388 -6.32 6.09 7.81
C TRP A 388 -7.52 5.19 7.56
N SER A 389 -8.28 4.86 8.60
CA SER A 389 -9.55 4.13 8.45
C SER A 389 -10.68 5.13 8.14
N LEU A 390 -11.51 4.80 7.13
CA LEU A 390 -12.71 5.54 6.80
C LEU A 390 -13.93 5.08 7.62
N ASP A 391 -13.88 3.87 8.19
CA ASP A 391 -14.92 3.32 9.08
C ASP A 391 -14.81 3.94 10.46
N HIS A 392 -15.38 5.11 10.64
CA HIS A 392 -15.54 5.72 11.96
C HIS A 392 -17.00 5.96 12.29
N PRO A 393 -17.48 5.49 13.46
CA PRO A 393 -18.75 5.96 13.98
C PRO A 393 -18.65 7.47 14.19
N GLN A 394 -19.42 8.23 13.42
CA GLN A 394 -19.54 9.69 13.53
C GLN A 394 -20.33 10.08 14.79
N ASN A 395 -19.94 9.56 15.96
CA ASN A 395 -20.55 9.92 17.23
C ASN A 395 -19.78 11.09 17.82
N ASP A 396 -20.22 12.29 17.58
CA ASP A 396 -19.94 13.58 18.21
C ASP A 396 -19.54 14.70 17.25
N LYS A 397 -20.46 15.62 17.12
CA LYS A 397 -20.58 16.59 16.05
C LYS A 397 -19.59 17.76 16.04
N HIS A 398 -18.69 17.98 17.02
CA HIS A 398 -17.96 19.24 17.07
C HIS A 398 -16.44 19.24 17.24
N ASP A 399 -15.78 18.15 17.72
CA ASP A 399 -14.33 18.24 18.04
C ASP A 399 -13.43 17.20 17.32
N LYS A 400 -14.00 16.27 16.54
CA LYS A 400 -13.28 15.08 16.05
C LYS A 400 -12.89 15.08 14.59
N ARG A 401 -13.20 16.11 13.79
CA ARG A 401 -12.80 16.18 12.36
C ARG A 401 -11.28 16.17 12.14
N ASP A 402 -10.51 16.50 13.14
CA ASP A 402 -9.06 16.62 13.09
C ASP A 402 -8.33 15.43 13.76
N LYS A 403 -9.03 14.51 14.44
CA LYS A 403 -8.46 13.35 15.16
C LYS A 403 -8.86 12.02 14.52
N ILE A 404 -8.57 11.90 13.22
CA ILE A 404 -8.82 10.65 12.50
C ILE A 404 -7.74 9.64 12.90
N PRO A 405 -8.11 8.39 13.28
CA PRO A 405 -7.17 7.34 13.58
C PRO A 405 -6.25 7.07 12.43
N VAL A 406 -4.97 6.99 12.75
CA VAL A 406 -3.91 6.76 11.79
C VAL A 406 -2.96 5.68 12.30
N GLU A 407 -2.61 4.79 11.43
CA GLU A 407 -1.51 3.85 11.60
C GLU A 407 -0.38 4.25 10.66
N MET A 408 0.86 4.10 11.13
CA MET A 408 2.03 4.47 10.37
C MET A 408 3.17 3.49 10.64
N PHE A 409 3.98 3.24 9.64
CA PHE A 409 5.17 2.41 9.77
C PHE A 409 6.27 2.93 8.86
N GLU A 410 7.50 2.62 9.21
CA GLU A 410 8.66 2.94 8.39
C GLU A 410 8.65 2.04 7.17
N ALA A 411 8.41 2.66 6.02
CA ALA A 411 8.24 1.96 4.76
C ALA A 411 9.57 1.85 4.02
N HIS A 412 10.49 2.78 4.28
CA HIS A 412 11.67 2.94 3.47
C HIS A 412 12.79 3.72 4.18
N ASN A 413 14.03 3.58 3.69
CA ASN A 413 15.18 4.39 4.13
C ASN A 413 15.18 5.80 3.53
N THR A 414 14.39 6.01 2.47
CA THR A 414 14.22 7.29 1.76
C THR A 414 12.74 7.65 1.64
N ILE A 415 12.40 8.72 0.94
CA ILE A 415 11.02 9.17 0.74
C ILE A 415 10.15 8.03 0.18
N ALA A 416 9.01 7.76 0.82
CA ALA A 416 7.98 6.87 0.30
C ALA A 416 7.13 7.63 -0.74
N THR A 417 7.48 7.50 -2.02
CA THR A 417 6.87 8.29 -3.10
C THR A 417 5.47 7.83 -3.47
N VAL A 418 5.26 6.50 -3.51
CA VAL A 418 3.97 5.89 -3.88
C VAL A 418 3.67 4.73 -2.96
N VAL A 419 2.42 4.68 -2.48
CA VAL A 419 1.89 3.57 -1.67
C VAL A 419 0.50 3.22 -2.19
N CYS A 420 0.21 1.94 -2.35
CA CYS A 420 -1.12 1.47 -2.72
C CYS A 420 -1.46 0.17 -1.97
N ILE A 421 -2.75 -0.08 -1.80
CA ILE A 421 -3.27 -1.35 -1.28
C ILE A 421 -3.62 -2.22 -2.47
N ALA A 422 -3.21 -3.49 -2.43
CA ALA A 422 -3.58 -4.45 -3.46
C ALA A 422 -5.10 -4.65 -3.50
N PRO A 423 -5.71 -4.71 -4.69
CA PRO A 423 -7.14 -4.95 -4.82
C PRO A 423 -7.55 -6.33 -4.27
N THR A 424 -8.80 -6.46 -3.86
CA THR A 424 -9.36 -7.72 -3.35
C THR A 424 -9.20 -8.88 -4.35
N LYS A 425 -9.24 -8.58 -5.65
CA LYS A 425 -8.99 -9.58 -6.69
C LYS A 425 -7.58 -10.16 -6.68
N THR A 426 -6.57 -9.37 -6.32
CA THR A 426 -5.19 -9.87 -6.14
C THR A 426 -5.15 -10.93 -5.05
N ARG A 427 -5.85 -10.75 -3.92
CA ARG A 427 -5.97 -11.77 -2.88
C ARG A 427 -6.61 -13.06 -3.40
N GLN A 428 -7.65 -12.94 -4.25
CA GLN A 428 -8.27 -14.11 -4.88
C GLN A 428 -7.34 -14.85 -5.84
N HIS A 429 -6.39 -14.16 -6.48
CA HIS A 429 -5.36 -14.81 -7.28
C HIS A 429 -4.35 -15.53 -6.39
N LEU A 430 -3.90 -14.90 -5.31
CA LEU A 430 -2.97 -15.50 -4.34
C LEU A 430 -3.58 -16.74 -3.67
N SER A 431 -4.89 -16.78 -3.41
CA SER A 431 -5.54 -17.97 -2.84
C SER A 431 -5.41 -19.22 -3.70
N LYS A 432 -5.19 -19.06 -5.00
CA LYS A 432 -5.02 -20.18 -5.96
C LYS A 432 -3.57 -20.64 -6.06
N SER A 433 -2.63 -19.89 -5.51
CA SER A 433 -1.21 -20.17 -5.55
C SER A 433 -0.68 -20.80 -4.25
N GLU A 434 -1.56 -21.20 -3.33
CA GLU A 434 -1.18 -21.68 -1.99
C GLU A 434 -0.25 -20.70 -1.26
N ASP A 435 -0.63 -19.43 -1.26
CA ASP A 435 0.12 -18.39 -0.56
C ASP A 435 0.05 -18.64 0.95
N PRO A 436 1.19 -18.86 1.66
CA PRO A 436 1.18 -19.24 3.06
C PRO A 436 0.59 -18.15 3.96
N VAL A 437 0.68 -16.88 3.56
CA VAL A 437 0.07 -15.76 4.31
C VAL A 437 -1.43 -15.74 4.08
N TYR A 438 -1.87 -15.98 2.85
CA TYR A 438 -3.29 -16.06 2.53
C TYR A 438 -3.95 -17.19 3.32
N ASP A 439 -3.35 -18.37 3.35
CA ASP A 439 -3.87 -19.56 4.04
C ASP A 439 -3.90 -19.38 5.56
N MET A 440 -2.86 -18.78 6.14
CA MET A 440 -2.86 -18.43 7.58
C MET A 440 -3.94 -17.40 7.93
N CYS A 441 -4.22 -16.44 7.04
CA CYS A 441 -5.23 -15.41 7.26
C CYS A 441 -6.66 -15.87 6.95
N ASN A 442 -6.82 -16.89 6.09
CA ASN A 442 -8.09 -17.43 5.66
C ASN A 442 -8.06 -18.98 5.77
N PRO A 443 -8.02 -19.52 6.99
CA PRO A 443 -7.98 -20.98 7.15
C PRO A 443 -9.21 -21.58 6.43
N PRO A 444 -9.04 -22.72 5.73
CA PRO A 444 -10.13 -23.38 5.06
C PRO A 444 -11.27 -23.67 6.06
N PRO A 445 -12.53 -23.59 5.63
CA PRO A 445 -13.65 -23.88 6.51
C PRO A 445 -13.49 -25.30 7.06
N VAL A 446 -13.60 -25.44 8.39
CA VAL A 446 -13.55 -26.74 9.05
C VAL A 446 -14.75 -27.53 8.56
N MET A 447 -14.51 -28.49 7.67
CA MET A 447 -15.54 -29.45 7.26
C MET A 447 -15.75 -30.43 8.40
N LEU A 448 -16.86 -30.31 9.09
CA LEU A 448 -17.29 -31.32 10.05
C LEU A 448 -17.75 -32.53 9.24
N LEU A 449 -16.89 -33.55 9.15
CA LEU A 449 -17.28 -34.84 8.60
C LEU A 449 -18.46 -35.39 9.41
N SER A 450 -19.54 -35.73 8.70
CA SER A 450 -20.68 -36.40 9.33
C SER A 450 -20.23 -37.67 10.03
N ARG A 451 -20.96 -38.08 11.08
CA ARG A 451 -20.66 -39.33 11.83
C ARG A 451 -20.62 -40.56 10.91
N ALA A 452 -21.35 -40.54 9.78
CA ALA A 452 -21.36 -41.60 8.78
C ALA A 452 -20.06 -41.69 7.96
N GLU A 453 -19.46 -40.55 7.63
CA GLU A 453 -18.19 -40.49 6.88
C GLU A 453 -16.98 -40.89 7.76
N ARG A 454 -17.08 -40.67 9.08
CA ARG A 454 -16.06 -41.15 10.04
C ARG A 454 -16.03 -42.68 10.20
N GLN A 455 -17.13 -43.38 9.92
CA GLN A 455 -17.19 -44.85 10.01
C GLN A 455 -16.69 -45.56 8.75
N GLY A 456 -16.65 -44.88 7.59
CA GLY A 456 -16.15 -45.43 6.33
C GLY A 456 -14.63 -45.55 6.21
N SER A 457 -13.84 -44.85 7.05
CA SER A 457 -12.37 -44.89 7.00
C SER A 457 -11.73 -45.88 8.03
N ARG A 458 -12.51 -46.59 8.82
CA ARG A 458 -12.00 -47.63 9.74
C ARG A 458 -12.03 -49.00 9.07
N GLY A 459 -11.10 -49.18 8.16
CA GLY A 459 -10.71 -50.52 7.69
C GLY A 459 -9.35 -50.90 8.29
N SER A 460 -9.38 -51.91 9.14
CA SER A 460 -8.26 -52.70 9.75
C SER A 460 -7.53 -52.11 10.96
N GLY A 461 -7.96 -52.56 12.14
CA GLY A 461 -7.09 -53.15 13.15
C GLY A 461 -6.23 -52.25 14.04
N MET A 462 -6.81 -51.78 15.18
CA MET A 462 -6.11 -51.77 16.49
C MET A 462 -7.11 -51.50 17.63
N PRO A 463 -6.86 -51.97 18.87
CA PRO A 463 -7.87 -52.06 19.92
C PRO A 463 -8.13 -50.76 20.68
N ASP A 464 -9.33 -50.74 21.27
CA ASP A 464 -9.95 -49.70 22.03
C ASP A 464 -9.08 -49.07 23.13
N SER A 465 -8.98 -47.75 23.11
CA SER A 465 -8.68 -46.95 24.30
C SER A 465 -9.86 -46.00 24.60
N PRO A 466 -10.12 -45.66 25.87
CA PRO A 466 -11.41 -45.14 26.33
C PRO A 466 -11.70 -43.72 25.86
N ASP A 467 -12.99 -43.49 25.63
CA ASP A 467 -13.60 -42.22 25.23
C ASP A 467 -13.23 -41.08 26.18
N VAL A 468 -12.43 -40.11 25.68
CA VAL A 468 -12.33 -38.78 26.28
C VAL A 468 -13.31 -37.88 25.55
N GLU A 469 -14.45 -37.62 26.17
CA GLU A 469 -15.36 -36.58 25.77
C GLU A 469 -14.68 -35.22 25.98
N ILE A 470 -14.12 -34.65 24.90
CA ILE A 470 -13.70 -33.26 24.91
C ILE A 470 -14.97 -32.38 24.73
N LYS A 471 -15.48 -31.88 25.83
CA LYS A 471 -16.49 -30.81 25.83
C LYS A 471 -15.84 -29.53 25.31
N ILE A 472 -15.95 -29.27 24.01
CA ILE A 472 -15.58 -28.00 23.42
C ILE A 472 -16.71 -27.00 23.73
N ASN A 473 -16.59 -26.32 24.85
CA ASN A 473 -17.32 -25.07 25.09
C ASN A 473 -16.60 -23.95 24.35
N GLN A 474 -16.78 -23.90 23.04
CA GLN A 474 -16.35 -22.74 22.26
C GLN A 474 -17.49 -21.72 22.28
N SER A 475 -17.29 -20.64 23.00
CA SER A 475 -18.15 -19.47 22.95
C SER A 475 -18.20 -18.97 21.49
N LYS A 476 -19.41 -18.74 20.98
CA LYS A 476 -19.68 -18.19 19.64
C LYS A 476 -18.94 -16.87 19.39
N ASP A 477 -18.46 -16.23 20.43
CA ASP A 477 -17.72 -14.95 20.36
C ASP A 477 -16.29 -15.11 19.86
N THR A 478 -15.63 -16.26 20.08
CA THR A 478 -14.24 -16.48 19.62
C THR A 478 -14.17 -16.71 18.10
N LEU A 479 -15.15 -17.41 17.54
CA LEU A 479 -15.27 -17.61 16.09
C LEU A 479 -15.65 -16.32 15.35
N ALA A 480 -16.54 -15.51 15.94
CA ALA A 480 -16.89 -14.18 15.41
C ALA A 480 -15.69 -13.21 15.47
N HIS A 481 -14.83 -13.33 16.50
CA HIS A 481 -13.62 -12.52 16.62
C HIS A 481 -12.53 -12.92 15.63
N ALA A 482 -12.33 -14.23 15.36
CA ALA A 482 -11.43 -14.73 14.34
C ALA A 482 -11.89 -14.30 12.93
N ALA A 483 -13.18 -14.45 12.62
CA ALA A 483 -13.75 -14.02 11.33
C ALA A 483 -13.67 -12.48 11.11
N ARG A 484 -13.74 -11.67 12.17
CA ARG A 484 -13.58 -10.20 12.08
C ARG A 484 -12.12 -9.77 11.89
N SER A 485 -11.14 -10.54 12.39
CA SER A 485 -9.72 -10.23 12.18
C SER A 485 -9.24 -10.58 10.76
N VAL A 486 -9.85 -11.56 10.12
CA VAL A 486 -9.52 -12.05 8.78
C VAL A 486 -9.88 -11.04 7.67
N HIS A 487 -10.88 -10.16 7.88
CA HIS A 487 -11.25 -9.14 6.89
C HIS A 487 -10.30 -7.94 6.81
N LYS A 488 -9.29 -7.83 7.67
CA LYS A 488 -8.45 -6.64 7.80
C LYS A 488 -7.03 -6.76 7.24
N SER A 489 -6.62 -7.93 6.75
CA SER A 489 -5.28 -8.12 6.18
C SER A 489 -5.25 -7.74 4.70
N GLY A 490 -5.06 -6.46 4.40
CA GLY A 490 -4.76 -5.99 3.05
C GLY A 490 -3.26 -6.06 2.77
N HIS A 491 -2.85 -6.56 1.59
CA HIS A 491 -1.47 -6.45 1.14
C HIS A 491 -1.19 -4.98 0.80
N ILE A 492 -0.20 -4.39 1.48
CA ILE A 492 0.25 -3.02 1.22
C ILE A 492 1.55 -3.13 0.43
N ILE A 493 1.56 -2.52 -0.75
CA ILE A 493 2.73 -2.49 -1.63
C ILE A 493 3.26 -1.07 -1.65
N ILE A 494 4.55 -0.95 -1.37
CA ILE A 494 5.26 0.32 -1.28
C ILE A 494 6.39 0.28 -2.28
N SER A 495 6.48 1.31 -3.13
CA SER A 495 7.62 1.44 -4.02
C SER A 495 8.84 1.92 -3.25
N ARG A 496 9.97 1.30 -3.53
CA ARG A 496 11.28 1.64 -2.98
C ARG A 496 12.04 2.58 -3.91
N LEU A 497 12.67 3.60 -3.33
CA LEU A 497 13.77 4.31 -3.96
C LEU A 497 15.04 3.47 -3.77
N PHE A 498 15.65 2.96 -4.85
CA PHE A 498 16.95 2.29 -4.76
C PHE A 498 18.03 3.35 -4.70
N GLY A 499 18.58 3.59 -3.50
CA GLY A 499 19.91 4.16 -3.33
C GLY A 499 20.88 2.99 -3.22
N GLN A 500 21.91 2.95 -4.02
CA GLN A 500 23.11 2.17 -3.73
C GLN A 500 23.85 2.89 -2.60
N ASP A 501 24.27 2.14 -1.59
CA ASP A 501 25.32 2.54 -0.66
C ASP A 501 26.63 2.80 -1.41
#